data_ea9adea2c93d9f98809ecfae9a7b74f4
#
_entry.id   ea9adea2c93d9f98809ecfae9a7b74f4
#
_cell.length_a   1.000
_cell.length_b   1.000
_cell.length_c   1.000
_cell.angle_alpha   90.00
_cell.angle_beta   90.00
_cell.angle_gamma   90.00
#
_symmetry.space_group_name_H-M   'P 1'
#
loop_
_entity.id
_entity.type
_entity.pdbx_description
1 polymer ?
#
loop_
_entity_poly.entity_id
_entity_poly.type
_entity_poly.pdbx_seq_one_letter_code
_entity_poly.pdbx_strand_id
1 'polypeptide(L)'
;LGHLASQGADFVGLNPIHALYPAMPESASPYSPSSRRWLNIIYLAVPEMPGFEQCLQVKQLVSAPGFKQQLEAVRATDWVDYTAVTRLKLPVLKALYQWFTEHQAEHAELAQAFSVFKQQSGESLLQLALYDAIHAHLIQKDMHAWGWPVWPEAWQRPDSDEVLAFAKEYAHELDFYCYLQFIAREQ
;
A
#
# COMPACT_ATOMS: atom_id res chain seq x y z
N LEU A 1 -12.07 -15.22 12.95
CA LEU A 1 -13.40 -14.99 13.55
C LEU A 1 -14.08 -16.30 13.87
N GLY A 2 -14.20 -17.26 12.91
CA GLY A 2 -14.87 -18.56 13.13
C GLY A 2 -14.36 -19.33 14.34
N HIS A 3 -13.04 -19.36 14.57
CA HIS A 3 -12.45 -20.00 15.74
C HIS A 3 -12.90 -19.34 17.06
N LEU A 4 -12.93 -18.01 17.13
CA LEU A 4 -13.38 -17.29 18.33
C LEU A 4 -14.88 -17.49 18.57
N ALA A 5 -15.69 -17.51 17.51
CA ALA A 5 -17.11 -17.83 17.61
C ALA A 5 -17.34 -19.24 18.13
N SER A 6 -16.54 -20.24 17.70
CA SER A 6 -16.63 -21.62 18.21
C SER A 6 -16.22 -21.75 19.68
N GLN A 7 -15.49 -20.78 20.24
CA GLN A 7 -15.14 -20.68 21.66
C GLN A 7 -16.19 -19.87 22.46
N GLY A 8 -17.30 -19.48 21.86
CA GLY A 8 -18.39 -18.77 22.52
C GLY A 8 -18.23 -17.25 22.61
N ALA A 9 -17.35 -16.66 21.79
CA ALA A 9 -17.24 -15.21 21.73
C ALA A 9 -18.40 -14.58 20.96
N ASP A 10 -19.09 -13.61 21.57
CA ASP A 10 -20.19 -12.87 20.95
C ASP A 10 -19.69 -11.76 20.02
N PHE A 11 -18.51 -11.19 20.30
CA PHE A 11 -17.88 -10.16 19.47
C PHE A 11 -16.35 -10.18 19.60
N VAL A 12 -15.68 -9.57 18.64
CA VAL A 12 -14.23 -9.38 18.64
C VAL A 12 -13.94 -7.91 18.35
N GLY A 13 -13.24 -7.25 19.27
CA GLY A 13 -12.71 -5.90 19.07
C GLY A 13 -11.35 -5.96 18.42
N LEU A 14 -11.15 -5.20 17.34
CA LEU A 14 -9.88 -5.05 16.68
C LEU A 14 -9.35 -3.63 16.87
N ASN A 15 -8.02 -3.47 16.93
CA ASN A 15 -7.43 -2.17 16.72
C ASN A 15 -7.75 -1.68 15.29
N PRO A 16 -7.79 -0.35 15.07
CA PRO A 16 -8.04 0.18 13.75
C PRO A 16 -7.01 -0.35 12.73
N ILE A 17 -7.51 -0.80 11.57
CA ILE A 17 -6.68 -1.28 10.45
C ILE A 17 -6.62 -0.26 9.31
N HIS A 18 -6.78 1.01 9.66
CA HIS A 18 -6.84 2.14 8.74
C HIS A 18 -5.51 2.41 8.05
N ALA A 19 -5.59 3.09 6.89
CA ALA A 19 -4.43 3.51 6.13
C ALA A 19 -3.49 4.38 6.99
N LEU A 20 -2.22 4.03 6.97
CA LEU A 20 -1.14 4.79 7.61
C LEU A 20 -0.29 5.50 6.54
N TYR A 21 0.97 5.69 6.80
CA TYR A 21 1.89 6.48 5.98
C TYR A 21 2.97 5.56 5.36
N PRO A 22 2.75 5.00 4.15
CA PRO A 22 3.73 4.07 3.56
C PRO A 22 5.12 4.68 3.34
N ALA A 23 5.19 6.00 3.11
CA ALA A 23 6.43 6.73 2.94
C ALA A 23 7.15 7.04 4.27
N MET A 24 6.45 6.92 5.41
CA MET A 24 6.96 7.19 6.76
C MET A 24 6.44 6.12 7.74
N PRO A 25 6.93 4.87 7.59
CA PRO A 25 6.36 3.70 8.29
C PRO A 25 6.47 3.75 9.81
N GLU A 26 7.41 4.52 10.36
CA GLU A 26 7.54 4.77 11.81
C GLU A 26 6.33 5.52 12.39
N SER A 27 5.54 6.22 11.57
CA SER A 27 4.25 6.79 11.96
C SER A 27 3.15 5.72 12.01
N ALA A 28 3.36 4.71 12.85
CA ALA A 28 2.61 3.46 12.88
C ALA A 28 1.41 3.43 13.83
N SER A 29 1.06 4.56 14.48
CA SER A 29 -0.07 4.59 15.41
C SER A 29 -1.40 4.37 14.68
N PRO A 30 -2.15 3.30 14.97
CA PRO A 30 -3.43 3.03 14.32
C PRO A 30 -4.51 4.08 14.68
N TYR A 31 -4.26 4.88 15.71
CA TYR A 31 -5.17 5.93 16.16
C TYR A 31 -4.91 7.28 15.48
N SER A 32 -3.80 7.39 14.71
CA SER A 32 -3.43 8.57 13.93
C SER A 32 -3.27 8.23 12.45
N PRO A 33 -4.32 7.67 11.78
CA PRO A 33 -4.22 7.21 10.40
C PRO A 33 -4.17 8.39 9.42
N SER A 34 -3.59 8.14 8.23
CA SER A 34 -3.68 9.06 7.09
C SER A 34 -5.12 9.14 6.56
N SER A 35 -5.84 8.02 6.61
CA SER A 35 -7.25 7.95 6.24
C SER A 35 -7.98 6.88 7.05
N ARG A 36 -9.18 7.22 7.56
CA ARG A 36 -10.08 6.26 8.23
C ARG A 36 -11.01 5.53 7.26
N ARG A 37 -10.96 5.84 5.99
CA ARG A 37 -11.81 5.25 4.94
C ARG A 37 -11.13 4.09 4.22
N TRP A 38 -9.81 3.98 4.36
CA TRP A 38 -8.96 3.07 3.60
C TRP A 38 -8.15 2.18 4.54
N LEU A 39 -7.59 1.11 4.00
CA LEU A 39 -6.90 0.07 4.76
C LEU A 39 -5.39 0.28 4.75
N ASN A 40 -4.73 -0.21 5.80
CA ASN A 40 -3.28 -0.22 5.88
C ASN A 40 -2.70 -1.31 4.98
N ILE A 41 -2.03 -0.91 3.92
CA ILE A 41 -1.44 -1.80 2.92
C ILE A 41 -0.30 -2.68 3.48
N ILE A 42 0.25 -2.35 4.65
CA ILE A 42 1.28 -3.17 5.30
C ILE A 42 0.72 -4.53 5.76
N TYR A 43 -0.60 -4.63 5.96
CA TYR A 43 -1.25 -5.87 6.37
C TYR A 43 -1.54 -6.84 5.23
N LEU A 44 -1.32 -6.43 3.96
CA LEU A 44 -1.51 -7.31 2.81
C LEU A 44 -0.74 -8.64 2.98
N ALA A 45 -1.44 -9.75 2.82
CA ALA A 45 -0.87 -11.08 2.76
C ALA A 45 -0.24 -11.29 1.36
N VAL A 46 1.00 -10.84 1.20
CA VAL A 46 1.70 -10.82 -0.10
C VAL A 46 1.67 -12.16 -0.82
N PRO A 47 1.86 -13.33 -0.16
CA PRO A 47 1.78 -14.64 -0.83
C PRO A 47 0.40 -14.96 -1.42
N GLU A 48 -0.66 -14.31 -0.95
CA GLU A 48 -2.03 -14.53 -1.42
C GLU A 48 -2.42 -13.56 -2.56
N MET A 49 -1.52 -12.67 -2.93
CA MET A 49 -1.79 -11.70 -4.00
C MET A 49 -1.76 -12.37 -5.39
N PRO A 50 -2.62 -11.91 -6.30
CA PRO A 50 -2.57 -12.34 -7.70
C PRO A 50 -1.17 -12.15 -8.29
N GLY A 51 -0.69 -13.18 -9.01
CA GLY A 51 0.64 -13.15 -9.64
C GLY A 51 1.80 -13.60 -8.75
N PHE A 52 1.63 -13.81 -7.44
CA PHE A 52 2.75 -14.17 -6.56
C PHE A 52 3.48 -15.44 -7.03
N GLU A 53 2.74 -16.48 -7.41
CA GLU A 53 3.31 -17.72 -7.90
C GLU A 53 3.74 -17.68 -9.37
N GLN A 54 3.27 -16.72 -10.16
CA GLN A 54 3.55 -16.59 -11.58
C GLN A 54 4.68 -15.61 -11.90
N CYS A 55 4.81 -14.53 -11.09
CA CYS A 55 5.78 -13.47 -11.32
C CYS A 55 7.22 -13.93 -11.02
N LEU A 56 8.03 -14.09 -12.08
CA LEU A 56 9.44 -14.49 -11.94
C LEU A 56 10.26 -13.48 -11.13
N GLN A 57 10.01 -12.19 -11.32
CA GLN A 57 10.70 -11.13 -10.58
C GLN A 57 10.44 -11.24 -9.08
N VAL A 58 9.19 -11.50 -8.67
CA VAL A 58 8.84 -11.72 -7.25
C VAL A 58 9.53 -12.94 -6.71
N LYS A 59 9.51 -14.07 -7.44
CA LYS A 59 10.22 -15.30 -7.03
C LYS A 59 11.72 -15.05 -6.83
N GLN A 60 12.35 -14.31 -7.72
CA GLN A 60 13.76 -13.95 -7.60
C GLN A 60 14.01 -13.07 -6.36
N LEU A 61 13.17 -12.05 -6.15
CA LEU A 61 13.27 -11.17 -4.97
C LEU A 61 13.15 -11.94 -3.66
N VAL A 62 12.07 -12.72 -3.48
CA VAL A 62 11.80 -13.39 -2.20
C VAL A 62 12.71 -14.60 -1.96
N SER A 63 13.30 -15.18 -3.01
CA SER A 63 14.26 -16.28 -2.88
C SER A 63 15.70 -15.82 -2.63
N ALA A 64 16.00 -14.54 -2.86
CA ALA A 64 17.33 -13.98 -2.67
C ALA A 64 17.80 -14.17 -1.22
N PRO A 65 19.06 -14.61 -0.99
CA PRO A 65 19.58 -14.84 0.37
C PRO A 65 19.47 -13.61 1.27
N GLY A 66 19.75 -12.42 0.72
CA GLY A 66 19.63 -11.16 1.47
C GLY A 66 18.19 -10.84 1.90
N PHE A 67 17.19 -11.12 1.04
CA PHE A 67 15.79 -10.95 1.40
C PHE A 67 15.37 -11.89 2.52
N LYS A 68 15.74 -13.18 2.41
CA LYS A 68 15.43 -14.19 3.44
C LYS A 68 16.07 -13.85 4.78
N GLN A 69 17.33 -13.43 4.78
CA GLN A 69 18.03 -13.01 5.99
C GLN A 69 17.34 -11.80 6.66
N GLN A 70 16.95 -10.79 5.88
CA GLN A 70 16.23 -9.63 6.40
C GLN A 70 14.83 -10.01 6.91
N LEU A 71 14.12 -10.90 6.22
CA LEU A 71 12.80 -11.39 6.65
C LEU A 71 12.90 -12.13 8.00
N GLU A 72 13.90 -13.01 8.17
CA GLU A 72 14.14 -13.69 9.43
C GLU A 72 14.52 -12.69 10.54
N ALA A 73 15.35 -11.70 10.24
CA ALA A 73 15.71 -10.66 11.20
C ALA A 73 14.49 -9.88 11.69
N VAL A 74 13.60 -9.48 10.78
CA VAL A 74 12.35 -8.75 11.13
C VAL A 74 11.40 -9.64 11.95
N ARG A 75 11.33 -10.94 11.64
CA ARG A 75 10.50 -11.90 12.39
C ARG A 75 11.03 -12.20 13.81
N ALA A 76 12.32 -12.02 14.02
CA ALA A 76 12.99 -12.30 15.30
C ALA A 76 12.92 -11.12 16.30
N THR A 77 12.37 -9.97 15.90
CA THR A 77 12.24 -8.80 16.79
C THR A 77 11.06 -8.97 17.74
N ASP A 78 11.20 -8.50 18.98
CA ASP A 78 10.12 -8.48 19.98
C ASP A 78 9.02 -7.46 19.62
N TRP A 79 9.36 -6.41 18.87
CA TRP A 79 8.47 -5.35 18.41
C TRP A 79 8.49 -5.26 16.90
N VAL A 80 7.35 -4.88 16.31
CA VAL A 80 7.24 -4.72 14.86
C VAL A 80 8.10 -3.55 14.39
N ASP A 81 9.14 -3.81 13.62
CA ASP A 81 9.88 -2.80 12.87
C ASP A 81 9.14 -2.48 11.56
N TYR A 82 8.24 -1.49 11.63
CA TYR A 82 7.43 -1.09 10.48
C TYR A 82 8.26 -0.60 9.30
N THR A 83 9.39 0.06 9.56
CA THR A 83 10.30 0.53 8.51
C THR A 83 10.96 -0.64 7.79
N ALA A 84 11.47 -1.62 8.52
CA ALA A 84 12.07 -2.82 7.91
C ALA A 84 11.01 -3.68 7.18
N VAL A 85 9.80 -3.84 7.76
CA VAL A 85 8.68 -4.54 7.11
C VAL A 85 8.31 -3.86 5.80
N THR A 86 8.16 -2.53 5.81
CA THR A 86 7.80 -1.76 4.61
C THR A 86 8.88 -1.86 3.54
N ARG A 87 10.15 -1.79 3.92
CA ARG A 87 11.30 -1.96 3.04
C ARG A 87 11.31 -3.31 2.32
N LEU A 88 10.88 -4.37 3.00
CA LEU A 88 10.75 -5.71 2.39
C LEU A 88 9.50 -5.82 1.50
N LYS A 89 8.36 -5.31 1.94
CA LYS A 89 7.08 -5.48 1.24
C LYS A 89 6.94 -4.61 0.00
N LEU A 90 7.27 -3.31 0.07
CA LEU A 90 7.01 -2.40 -1.04
C LEU A 90 7.63 -2.81 -2.38
N PRO A 91 8.89 -3.29 -2.45
CA PRO A 91 9.46 -3.76 -3.72
C PRO A 91 8.69 -4.96 -4.31
N VAL A 92 8.23 -5.88 -3.45
CA VAL A 92 7.44 -7.05 -3.88
C VAL A 92 6.07 -6.62 -4.36
N LEU A 93 5.40 -5.70 -3.65
CA LEU A 93 4.11 -5.13 -4.04
C LEU A 93 4.19 -4.40 -5.37
N LYS A 94 5.25 -3.62 -5.61
CA LYS A 94 5.50 -2.96 -6.90
C LYS A 94 5.72 -3.95 -8.03
N ALA A 95 6.49 -5.00 -7.80
CA ALA A 95 6.70 -6.04 -8.80
C ALA A 95 5.41 -6.82 -9.13
N LEU A 96 4.55 -7.08 -8.13
CA LEU A 96 3.24 -7.71 -8.35
C LEU A 96 2.29 -6.80 -9.12
N TYR A 97 2.28 -5.52 -8.82
CA TYR A 97 1.47 -4.56 -9.56
C TYR A 97 1.95 -4.41 -11.02
N GLN A 98 3.26 -4.35 -11.25
CA GLN A 98 3.82 -4.34 -12.59
C GLN A 98 3.42 -5.60 -13.35
N TRP A 99 3.58 -6.78 -12.74
CA TRP A 99 3.14 -8.04 -13.34
C TRP A 99 1.64 -8.00 -13.69
N PHE A 100 0.79 -7.53 -12.79
CA PHE A 100 -0.64 -7.37 -13.04
C PHE A 100 -0.90 -6.46 -14.25
N THR A 101 -0.24 -5.32 -14.37
CA THR A 101 -0.43 -4.39 -15.49
C THR A 101 -0.01 -4.98 -16.84
N GLU A 102 1.03 -5.81 -16.85
CA GLU A 102 1.54 -6.50 -18.03
C GLU A 102 0.65 -7.68 -18.47
N HIS A 103 -0.13 -8.27 -17.55
CA HIS A 103 -0.93 -9.47 -17.79
C HIS A 103 -2.45 -9.23 -17.68
N GLN A 104 -2.91 -7.99 -17.78
CA GLN A 104 -4.35 -7.66 -17.66
C GLN A 104 -5.23 -8.40 -18.67
N ALA A 105 -4.73 -8.64 -19.87
CA ALA A 105 -5.48 -9.36 -20.90
C ALA A 105 -5.73 -10.83 -20.52
N GLU A 106 -4.77 -11.46 -19.82
CA GLU A 106 -4.87 -12.84 -19.35
C GLU A 106 -5.71 -12.96 -18.07
N HIS A 107 -5.85 -11.85 -17.32
CA HIS A 107 -6.59 -11.74 -16.08
C HIS A 107 -7.73 -10.71 -16.18
N ALA A 108 -8.53 -10.81 -17.26
CA ALA A 108 -9.55 -9.82 -17.60
C ALA A 108 -10.60 -9.61 -16.50
N GLU A 109 -10.98 -10.66 -15.78
CA GLU A 109 -11.94 -10.54 -14.66
C GLU A 109 -11.37 -9.70 -13.51
N LEU A 110 -10.10 -9.92 -13.13
CA LEU A 110 -9.41 -9.14 -12.11
C LEU A 110 -9.24 -7.68 -12.55
N ALA A 111 -8.85 -7.46 -13.81
CA ALA A 111 -8.71 -6.12 -14.37
C ALA A 111 -10.04 -5.37 -14.39
N GLN A 112 -11.12 -6.06 -14.74
CA GLN A 112 -12.47 -5.50 -14.70
C GLN A 112 -12.92 -5.18 -13.28
N ALA A 113 -12.68 -6.09 -12.31
CA ALA A 113 -13.01 -5.87 -10.91
C ALA A 113 -12.25 -4.65 -10.34
N PHE A 114 -10.96 -4.52 -10.66
CA PHE A 114 -10.17 -3.34 -10.28
C PHE A 114 -10.71 -2.05 -10.90
N SER A 115 -11.08 -2.07 -12.17
CA SER A 115 -11.69 -0.92 -12.85
C SER A 115 -12.99 -0.50 -12.17
N VAL A 116 -13.88 -1.45 -11.88
CA VAL A 116 -15.14 -1.22 -11.15
C VAL A 116 -14.87 -0.66 -9.75
N PHE A 117 -13.90 -1.22 -9.03
CA PHE A 117 -13.51 -0.73 -7.72
C PHE A 117 -13.07 0.75 -7.76
N LYS A 118 -12.22 1.13 -8.73
CA LYS A 118 -11.79 2.53 -8.90
C LYS A 118 -12.99 3.45 -9.17
N GLN A 119 -13.88 3.03 -10.05
CA GLN A 119 -15.07 3.82 -10.38
C GLN A 119 -16.00 4.02 -9.17
N GLN A 120 -16.26 2.95 -8.40
CA GLN A 120 -17.13 3.01 -7.22
C GLN A 120 -16.51 3.79 -6.06
N SER A 121 -15.20 3.71 -5.89
CA SER A 121 -14.44 4.39 -4.85
C SER A 121 -14.29 5.89 -5.10
N GLY A 122 -14.29 6.29 -6.38
CA GLY A 122 -14.32 7.67 -6.82
C GLY A 122 -13.16 8.51 -6.34
N GLU A 123 -13.44 9.78 -6.11
CA GLU A 123 -12.44 10.79 -5.75
C GLU A 123 -11.69 10.47 -4.45
N SER A 124 -12.34 9.87 -3.47
CA SER A 124 -11.72 9.55 -2.18
C SER A 124 -10.53 8.59 -2.31
N LEU A 125 -10.60 7.62 -3.23
CA LEU A 125 -9.48 6.71 -3.53
C LEU A 125 -8.36 7.45 -4.24
N LEU A 126 -8.70 8.27 -5.22
CA LEU A 126 -7.72 9.04 -5.98
C LEU A 126 -6.96 10.03 -5.09
N GLN A 127 -7.65 10.69 -4.16
CA GLN A 127 -7.02 11.61 -3.19
C GLN A 127 -6.06 10.88 -2.25
N LEU A 128 -6.39 9.68 -1.75
CA LEU A 128 -5.46 8.87 -0.97
C LEU A 128 -4.22 8.49 -1.80
N ALA A 129 -4.45 7.95 -2.99
CA ALA A 129 -3.36 7.53 -3.88
C ALA A 129 -2.44 8.70 -4.26
N LEU A 130 -3.02 9.86 -4.53
CA LEU A 130 -2.30 11.10 -4.81
C LEU A 130 -1.46 11.53 -3.61
N TYR A 131 -2.04 11.53 -2.41
CA TYR A 131 -1.33 11.85 -1.18
C TYR A 131 -0.14 10.91 -0.96
N ASP A 132 -0.35 9.60 -1.05
CA ASP A 132 0.71 8.60 -0.82
C ASP A 132 1.83 8.70 -1.86
N ALA A 133 1.50 8.94 -3.13
CA ALA A 133 2.48 9.13 -4.19
C ALA A 133 3.29 10.42 -4.01
N ILE A 134 2.64 11.55 -3.70
CA ILE A 134 3.33 12.83 -3.41
C ILE A 134 4.21 12.69 -2.18
N HIS A 135 3.71 12.09 -1.11
CA HIS A 135 4.48 11.91 0.13
C HIS A 135 5.74 11.08 -0.15
N ALA A 136 5.61 9.96 -0.88
CA ALA A 136 6.76 9.14 -1.27
C ALA A 136 7.77 9.92 -2.14
N HIS A 137 7.28 10.80 -3.01
CA HIS A 137 8.13 11.62 -3.88
C HIS A 137 8.88 12.72 -3.10
N LEU A 138 8.18 13.41 -2.19
CA LEU A 138 8.76 14.53 -1.44
C LEU A 138 9.72 14.07 -0.35
N ILE A 139 9.40 12.99 0.39
CA ILE A 139 10.24 12.48 1.48
C ILE A 139 11.60 11.96 0.96
N GLN A 140 11.67 11.51 -0.29
CA GLN A 140 12.94 11.13 -0.92
C GLN A 140 13.86 12.33 -1.19
N LYS A 141 13.28 13.52 -1.37
CA LYS A 141 14.03 14.76 -1.62
C LYS A 141 14.37 15.49 -0.32
N ASP A 142 13.47 15.45 0.65
CA ASP A 142 13.61 16.07 1.96
C ASP A 142 12.95 15.18 3.02
N MET A 143 13.77 14.58 3.88
CA MET A 143 13.31 13.74 4.98
C MET A 143 12.43 14.48 6.01
N HIS A 144 12.38 15.80 5.97
CA HIS A 144 11.52 16.61 6.83
C HIS A 144 10.12 16.84 6.23
N ALA A 145 9.87 16.38 5.00
CA ALA A 145 8.56 16.48 4.34
C ALA A 145 7.56 15.43 4.88
N TRP A 146 7.40 15.37 6.20
CA TRP A 146 6.62 14.36 6.92
C TRP A 146 5.11 14.36 6.61
N GLY A 147 4.60 15.39 5.97
CA GLY A 147 3.19 15.46 5.59
C GLY A 147 2.82 16.82 5.00
N TRP A 148 1.63 16.91 4.42
CA TRP A 148 1.16 18.08 3.69
C TRP A 148 1.31 19.43 4.41
N PRO A 149 1.24 19.56 5.77
CA PRO A 149 1.40 20.87 6.41
C PRO A 149 2.79 21.50 6.27
N VAL A 150 3.81 20.68 5.99
CA VAL A 150 5.21 21.15 5.82
C VAL A 150 5.68 21.05 4.37
N TRP A 151 4.84 20.58 3.47
CA TRP A 151 5.17 20.56 2.04
C TRP A 151 5.23 21.99 1.48
N PRO A 152 5.96 22.23 0.38
CA PRO A 152 5.91 23.51 -0.31
C PRO A 152 4.46 23.88 -0.65
N GLU A 153 4.08 25.15 -0.59
CA GLU A 153 2.70 25.64 -0.74
C GLU A 153 2.01 25.08 -2.00
N ALA A 154 2.73 25.00 -3.11
CA ALA A 154 2.24 24.43 -4.37
C ALA A 154 1.79 22.97 -4.26
N TRP A 155 2.25 22.24 -3.25
CA TRP A 155 1.93 20.81 -3.02
C TRP A 155 0.90 20.58 -1.91
N GLN A 156 0.48 21.65 -1.23
CA GLN A 156 -0.50 21.56 -0.13
C GLN A 156 -1.95 21.49 -0.61
N ARG A 157 -2.20 21.78 -1.88
CA ARG A 157 -3.54 21.84 -2.46
C ARG A 157 -3.68 20.82 -3.59
N PRO A 158 -4.68 19.92 -3.50
CA PRO A 158 -4.87 18.87 -4.51
C PRO A 158 -5.28 19.41 -5.90
N ASP A 159 -5.72 20.66 -5.97
CA ASP A 159 -6.16 21.35 -7.20
C ASP A 159 -5.10 22.33 -7.77
N SER A 160 -3.88 22.38 -7.20
CA SER A 160 -2.79 23.21 -7.73
C SER A 160 -2.25 22.66 -9.06
N ASP A 161 -1.69 23.53 -9.88
CA ASP A 161 -1.13 23.17 -11.18
C ASP A 161 0.00 22.14 -11.03
N GLU A 162 0.84 22.26 -9.99
CA GLU A 162 1.93 21.34 -9.68
C GLU A 162 1.42 19.95 -9.32
N VAL A 163 0.38 19.87 -8.50
CA VAL A 163 -0.23 18.59 -8.10
C VAL A 163 -0.96 17.94 -9.27
N LEU A 164 -1.66 18.71 -10.10
CA LEU A 164 -2.31 18.20 -11.31
C LEU A 164 -1.28 17.72 -12.35
N ALA A 165 -0.17 18.44 -12.52
CA ALA A 165 0.93 18.01 -13.39
C ALA A 165 1.57 16.70 -12.86
N PHE A 166 1.83 16.63 -11.55
CA PHE A 166 2.35 15.42 -10.91
C PHE A 166 1.41 14.23 -11.10
N ALA A 167 0.11 14.41 -10.85
CA ALA A 167 -0.87 13.34 -11.01
C ALA A 167 -0.89 12.76 -12.44
N LYS A 168 -0.67 13.62 -13.44
CA LYS A 168 -0.57 13.19 -14.85
C LYS A 168 0.74 12.46 -15.14
N GLU A 169 1.86 13.01 -14.67
CA GLU A 169 3.20 12.44 -14.88
C GLU A 169 3.36 11.09 -14.18
N TYR A 170 2.86 10.99 -12.95
CA TYR A 170 2.98 9.80 -12.08
C TYR A 170 1.71 8.96 -12.00
N ALA A 171 0.87 8.99 -13.05
CA ALA A 171 -0.41 8.28 -13.08
C ALA A 171 -0.28 6.79 -12.75
N HIS A 172 0.82 6.14 -13.18
CA HIS A 172 1.10 4.74 -12.88
C HIS A 172 1.35 4.51 -11.37
N GLU A 173 2.03 5.44 -10.70
CA GLU A 173 2.27 5.36 -9.25
C GLU A 173 0.96 5.57 -8.46
N LEU A 174 0.10 6.48 -8.89
CA LEU A 174 -1.23 6.64 -8.31
C LEU A 174 -2.05 5.35 -8.47
N ASP A 175 -2.03 4.77 -9.66
CA ASP A 175 -2.78 3.54 -9.94
C ASP A 175 -2.24 2.34 -9.12
N PHE A 176 -0.94 2.31 -8.81
CA PHE A 176 -0.33 1.37 -7.89
C PHE A 176 -0.97 1.45 -6.49
N TYR A 177 -1.08 2.65 -5.89
CA TYR A 177 -1.72 2.80 -4.59
C TYR A 177 -3.22 2.45 -4.63
N CYS A 178 -3.92 2.79 -5.72
CA CYS A 178 -5.28 2.33 -5.93
C CYS A 178 -5.40 0.81 -5.97
N TYR A 179 -4.47 0.13 -6.65
CA TYR A 179 -4.42 -1.33 -6.71
C TYR A 179 -4.19 -1.96 -5.35
N LEU A 180 -3.30 -1.41 -4.53
CA LEU A 180 -3.07 -1.91 -3.18
C LEU A 180 -4.34 -1.82 -2.31
N GLN A 181 -5.13 -0.76 -2.44
CA GLN A 181 -6.41 -0.64 -1.74
C GLN A 181 -7.45 -1.62 -2.27
N PHE A 182 -7.46 -1.90 -3.58
CA PHE A 182 -8.29 -2.94 -4.16
C PHE A 182 -7.97 -4.31 -3.57
N ILE A 183 -6.70 -4.70 -3.57
CA ILE A 183 -6.27 -5.99 -2.99
C ILE A 183 -6.55 -6.04 -1.47
N ALA A 184 -6.32 -4.94 -0.73
CA ALA A 184 -6.60 -4.89 0.70
C ALA A 184 -8.09 -5.08 1.04
N ARG A 185 -8.98 -4.66 0.14
CA ARG A 185 -10.43 -4.89 0.29
C ARG A 185 -10.81 -6.34 0.03
N GLU A 186 -10.13 -6.99 -0.91
CA GLU A 186 -10.44 -8.39 -1.29
C GLU A 186 -9.92 -9.41 -0.25
N GLN A 187 -8.86 -9.09 0.50
CA GLN A 187 -8.31 -9.91 1.58
C GLN A 187 -9.01 -9.68 2.93
#